data_226b0a549ae443d1878fad1b82345843
#
_entry.id   226b0a549ae443d1878fad1b82345843
#
_cell.length_a   1.000
_cell.length_b   1.000
_cell.length_c   1.000
_cell.angle_alpha   90.00
_cell.angle_beta   90.00
_cell.angle_gamma   90.00
#
_symmetry.space_group_name_H-M   'P 1'
#
loop_
_entity.id
_entity.type
_entity.pdbx_description
1 polymer ?
#
loop_
_entity_poly.entity_id
_entity_poly.type
_entity_poly.pdbx_seq_one_letter_code
_entity_poly.pdbx_strand_id
1 'polypeptide(L)'
;YFGPGASRPIIRGLDGDRIRILRNGVGALDASSLSYDHAVPLDPVNVERIEIVRGPAALLYGGNAIGGVVNTFDNRIPTEAINGIQGAGELRYGGADTTRSSAGKLEAGDGTFALHLDANARQFNDLKIPGYARDRHAPEGEDDSDQKKGRLSNSSGRQDGGAVGGSYTWDDGYAGISYSNYDSNYGSPAEDDVRIRMKQDHYAFASEIRNLQGPFSSLKLNAGYTDYEHREIEGGEVGTTFKNKGYEARVEARHVPIGPLNGVIGAQVNRNEFSALGEEAFVPQTDTTTGALFILEELQATERLKLSLGGRLEHTVVDPNAKGNERFEAADNSKRFTAGSLSSGAVFTLTPIWSLAATLGYTERAPTFYELYANGAHVATGTYELGDANLKKEKAVSSDLALRFDNGTHNGSVGVFYSHFSNYIGLLGTGRTLNDEGEPDASGIPEYTYSGVRARFVGFEAKDHWKLGESAYGKFALELSGDYTRATNLDT
;
A
#
# COMPACT_ATOMS: atom_id res chain seq x y z
N TYR A 1 -13.97 -1.08 12.56
CA TYR A 1 -13.40 0.25 12.24
C TYR A 1 -12.37 0.63 13.30
N PHE A 2 -11.11 0.82 12.92
CA PHE A 2 -9.98 1.07 13.81
C PHE A 2 -9.65 2.57 13.98
N GLY A 3 -10.59 3.45 13.71
CA GLY A 3 -10.49 4.88 13.93
C GLY A 3 -9.79 5.65 12.80
N PRO A 4 -9.72 7.00 12.92
CA PRO A 4 -9.09 7.87 11.93
C PRO A 4 -7.55 7.80 11.95
N GLY A 5 -6.96 7.19 12.98
CA GLY A 5 -5.51 7.00 13.12
C GLY A 5 -4.97 5.88 12.25
N ALA A 6 -5.77 4.84 12.00
CA ALA A 6 -5.38 3.66 11.24
C ALA A 6 -6.19 3.55 9.95
N SER A 7 -5.53 3.49 8.82
CA SER A 7 -6.17 3.27 7.52
C SER A 7 -5.17 2.69 6.52
N ARG A 8 -5.67 1.82 5.65
CA ARG A 8 -4.91 1.27 4.53
C ARG A 8 -5.79 1.22 3.28
N PRO A 9 -5.21 1.28 2.07
CA PRO A 9 -5.99 1.22 0.84
C PRO A 9 -6.62 -0.16 0.66
N ILE A 10 -7.89 -0.16 0.21
CA ILE A 10 -8.61 -1.35 -0.23
C ILE A 10 -9.00 -1.12 -1.69
N ILE A 11 -8.64 -2.03 -2.59
CA ILE A 11 -8.97 -1.95 -4.00
C ILE A 11 -9.72 -3.23 -4.38
N ARG A 12 -11.00 -3.08 -4.79
CA ARG A 12 -11.85 -4.21 -5.22
C ARG A 12 -11.97 -5.35 -4.18
N GLY A 13 -11.99 -4.98 -2.90
CA GLY A 13 -12.05 -5.92 -1.78
C GLY A 13 -10.73 -6.62 -1.46
N LEU A 14 -9.64 -6.24 -2.11
CA LEU A 14 -8.29 -6.72 -1.80
C LEU A 14 -7.54 -5.65 -0.99
N ASP A 15 -6.75 -6.08 -0.02
CA ASP A 15 -5.97 -5.23 0.90
C ASP A 15 -4.64 -5.89 1.31
N GLY A 16 -3.94 -5.29 2.28
CA GLY A 16 -2.68 -5.79 2.83
C GLY A 16 -1.64 -6.02 1.72
N ASP A 17 -0.95 -7.15 1.79
CA ASP A 17 0.09 -7.53 0.82
C ASP A 17 -0.43 -7.90 -0.59
N ARG A 18 -1.67 -7.53 -0.92
CA ARG A 18 -2.20 -7.57 -2.29
C ARG A 18 -2.26 -6.18 -2.93
N ILE A 19 -1.95 -5.14 -2.16
CA ILE A 19 -1.83 -3.77 -2.65
C ILE A 19 -0.43 -3.27 -2.34
N ARG A 20 0.32 -2.95 -3.39
CA ARG A 20 1.66 -2.39 -3.23
C ARG A 20 1.57 -0.89 -2.94
N ILE A 21 2.05 -0.46 -1.78
CA ILE A 21 2.15 0.96 -1.42
C ILE A 21 3.57 1.42 -1.73
N LEU A 22 3.69 2.50 -2.51
CA LEU A 22 4.96 3.04 -2.95
C LEU A 22 5.08 4.52 -2.62
N ARG A 23 6.31 4.96 -2.40
CA ARG A 23 6.74 6.35 -2.37
C ARG A 23 7.76 6.58 -3.50
N ASN A 24 7.40 7.41 -4.49
CA ASN A 24 8.23 7.68 -5.68
C ASN A 24 8.73 6.40 -6.40
N GLY A 25 7.89 5.35 -6.43
CA GLY A 25 8.21 4.08 -7.09
C GLY A 25 9.01 3.06 -6.27
N VAL A 26 9.31 3.35 -5.01
CA VAL A 26 9.97 2.45 -4.04
C VAL A 26 8.98 2.06 -2.96
N GLY A 27 9.02 0.81 -2.50
CA GLY A 27 8.10 0.29 -1.48
C GLY A 27 8.19 1.04 -0.15
N ALA A 28 7.05 1.39 0.40
CA ALA A 28 6.94 1.77 1.80
C ALA A 28 7.05 0.51 2.66
N LEU A 29 8.01 0.51 3.60
CA LEU A 29 8.17 -0.57 4.58
C LEU A 29 7.53 -0.12 5.89
N ASP A 30 6.54 -0.88 6.34
CA ASP A 30 5.82 -0.67 7.59
C ASP A 30 5.28 -2.01 8.12
N ALA A 31 4.34 -2.01 9.03
CA ALA A 31 3.64 -3.18 9.53
C ALA A 31 2.13 -3.13 9.26
N SER A 32 1.66 -2.23 8.37
CA SER A 32 0.23 -2.02 8.12
C SER A 32 -0.47 -3.21 7.47
N SER A 33 0.27 -4.11 6.82
CA SER A 33 -0.29 -5.33 6.27
C SER A 33 -0.59 -6.41 7.32
N LEU A 34 0.07 -6.33 8.48
CA LEU A 34 -0.06 -7.33 9.54
C LEU A 34 -1.37 -7.18 10.32
N SER A 35 -1.77 -5.96 10.66
CA SER A 35 -3.00 -5.68 11.39
C SER A 35 -3.77 -4.48 10.82
N TYR A 36 -5.09 -4.46 11.06
CA TYR A 36 -5.98 -3.40 10.60
C TYR A 36 -5.85 -2.09 11.38
N ASP A 37 -5.36 -2.14 12.59
CA ASP A 37 -5.08 -0.97 13.44
C ASP A 37 -3.70 -0.36 13.22
N HIS A 38 -2.83 -1.03 12.46
CA HIS A 38 -1.54 -0.46 12.06
C HIS A 38 -1.69 0.50 10.89
N ALA A 39 -1.34 1.76 11.10
CA ALA A 39 -1.42 2.79 10.07
C ALA A 39 -0.31 2.66 9.01
N VAL A 40 -0.61 3.08 7.79
CA VAL A 40 0.42 3.37 6.78
C VAL A 40 1.09 4.70 7.18
N PRO A 41 2.43 4.76 7.32
CA PRO A 41 3.15 5.97 7.76
C PRO A 41 3.28 6.99 6.62
N LEU A 42 2.14 7.56 6.22
CA LEU A 42 2.05 8.51 5.13
C LEU A 42 1.04 9.61 5.46
N ASP A 43 1.49 10.86 5.44
CA ASP A 43 0.58 12.01 5.48
C ASP A 43 0.34 12.53 4.05
N PRO A 44 -0.91 12.52 3.56
CA PRO A 44 -1.21 12.97 2.21
C PRO A 44 -1.04 14.49 2.00
N VAL A 45 -0.83 15.28 3.06
CA VAL A 45 -0.72 16.75 2.96
C VAL A 45 0.51 17.20 2.16
N ASN A 46 1.64 16.47 2.28
CA ASN A 46 2.87 16.77 1.55
C ASN A 46 3.01 15.98 0.24
N VAL A 47 1.99 15.22 -0.13
CA VAL A 47 1.96 14.45 -1.38
C VAL A 47 1.46 15.34 -2.51
N GLU A 48 2.23 15.45 -3.60
CA GLU A 48 1.82 16.20 -4.79
C GLU A 48 0.79 15.45 -5.64
N ARG A 49 0.94 14.11 -5.70
CA ARG A 49 0.08 13.25 -6.51
C ARG A 49 0.01 11.84 -5.93
N ILE A 50 -1.16 11.24 -5.97
CA ILE A 50 -1.38 9.82 -5.69
C ILE A 50 -1.85 9.15 -6.97
N GLU A 51 -1.15 8.12 -7.40
CA GLU A 51 -1.52 7.30 -8.54
C GLU A 51 -1.98 5.91 -8.08
N ILE A 52 -3.13 5.49 -8.61
CA ILE A 52 -3.61 4.12 -8.44
C ILE A 52 -3.40 3.41 -9.77
N VAL A 53 -2.42 2.48 -9.80
CA VAL A 53 -2.07 1.73 -11.01
C VAL A 53 -2.67 0.34 -10.93
N ARG A 54 -3.37 -0.04 -11.99
CA ARG A 54 -3.98 -1.37 -12.16
C ARG A 54 -3.68 -1.92 -13.56
N GLY A 55 -3.87 -3.21 -13.74
CA GLY A 55 -3.63 -3.87 -15.02
C GLY A 55 -2.14 -4.08 -15.34
N PRO A 56 -1.73 -4.09 -16.63
CA PRO A 56 -0.39 -4.50 -17.05
C PRO A 56 0.77 -3.78 -16.34
N ALA A 57 0.64 -2.48 -16.13
CA ALA A 57 1.67 -1.68 -15.49
C ALA A 57 1.86 -1.99 -14.00
N ALA A 58 0.83 -2.52 -13.31
CA ALA A 58 0.95 -2.88 -11.90
C ALA A 58 1.96 -4.02 -11.68
N LEU A 59 2.12 -4.94 -12.64
CA LEU A 59 3.08 -6.03 -12.56
C LEU A 59 4.53 -5.57 -12.46
N LEU A 60 4.84 -4.37 -12.92
CA LEU A 60 6.19 -3.81 -12.79
C LEU A 60 6.63 -3.69 -11.33
N TYR A 61 5.68 -3.65 -10.39
CA TYR A 61 5.92 -3.37 -8.98
C TYR A 61 5.88 -4.59 -8.05
N GLY A 62 5.51 -5.77 -8.53
CA GLY A 62 5.56 -7.01 -7.77
C GLY A 62 4.32 -7.90 -7.87
N GLY A 63 4.46 -9.17 -7.46
CA GLY A 63 3.35 -10.10 -7.33
C GLY A 63 2.33 -9.64 -6.26
N ASN A 64 2.78 -8.89 -5.26
CA ASN A 64 1.94 -8.24 -4.27
C ASN A 64 1.18 -7.00 -4.78
N ALA A 65 1.26 -6.69 -6.06
CA ALA A 65 0.42 -5.71 -6.74
C ALA A 65 -0.80 -6.32 -7.45
N ILE A 66 -1.23 -7.53 -7.07
CA ILE A 66 -2.36 -8.26 -7.68
C ILE A 66 -3.67 -7.46 -7.58
N GLY A 67 -3.89 -6.73 -6.48
CA GLY A 67 -5.01 -5.79 -6.31
C GLY A 67 -4.75 -4.42 -6.93
N GLY A 68 -3.49 -4.07 -7.11
CA GLY A 68 -3.04 -2.78 -7.65
C GLY A 68 -1.89 -2.18 -6.88
N VAL A 69 -1.52 -0.98 -7.30
CA VAL A 69 -0.45 -0.17 -6.70
C VAL A 69 -1.01 1.19 -6.32
N VAL A 70 -0.68 1.65 -5.13
CA VAL A 70 -0.88 3.04 -4.69
C VAL A 70 0.49 3.68 -4.60
N ASN A 71 0.82 4.55 -5.56
CA ASN A 71 2.10 5.24 -5.60
C ASN A 71 1.91 6.71 -5.27
N THR A 72 2.60 7.17 -4.24
CA THR A 72 2.59 8.57 -3.82
C THR A 72 3.83 9.26 -4.35
N PHE A 73 3.65 10.44 -4.91
CA PHE A 73 4.72 11.28 -5.41
C PHE A 73 4.85 12.51 -4.55
N ASP A 74 6.05 12.76 -4.09
CA ASP A 74 6.47 14.02 -3.49
C ASP A 74 7.64 14.59 -4.32
N ASN A 75 8.05 15.81 -4.04
CA ASN A 75 9.20 16.45 -4.72
C ASN A 75 10.41 16.57 -3.81
N ARG A 76 10.58 15.64 -2.86
CA ARG A 76 11.70 15.66 -1.90
C ARG A 76 13.06 15.52 -2.57
N ILE A 77 13.09 14.85 -3.74
CA ILE A 77 14.22 14.87 -4.66
C ILE A 77 13.73 15.57 -5.93
N PRO A 78 13.96 16.88 -6.11
CA PRO A 78 13.54 17.59 -7.29
C PRO A 78 14.13 16.98 -8.57
N THR A 79 13.26 16.67 -9.53
CA THR A 79 13.66 16.03 -10.80
C THR A 79 13.88 17.00 -11.94
N GLU A 80 13.47 18.26 -11.74
CA GLU A 80 13.58 19.36 -12.69
C GLU A 80 14.34 20.53 -12.05
N ALA A 81 14.96 21.35 -12.91
CA ALA A 81 15.69 22.54 -12.47
C ALA A 81 14.77 23.54 -11.77
N ILE A 82 15.15 23.97 -10.58
CA ILE A 82 14.46 25.02 -9.81
C ILE A 82 15.30 26.29 -9.89
N ASN A 83 14.67 27.41 -10.25
CA ASN A 83 15.30 28.73 -10.27
C ASN A 83 14.59 29.64 -9.26
N GLY A 84 15.33 30.13 -8.27
CA GLY A 84 14.81 30.99 -7.21
C GLY A 84 14.22 30.19 -6.04
N ILE A 85 13.25 30.79 -5.37
CA ILE A 85 12.63 30.23 -4.17
C ILE A 85 11.13 30.18 -4.37
N GLN A 86 10.51 29.06 -4.04
CA GLN A 86 9.07 28.85 -4.04
C GLN A 86 8.64 28.09 -2.79
N GLY A 87 7.40 28.28 -2.38
CA GLY A 87 6.88 27.60 -1.20
C GLY A 87 5.36 27.57 -1.17
N ALA A 88 4.83 26.67 -0.38
CA ALA A 88 3.41 26.54 -0.13
C ALA A 88 3.15 26.22 1.33
N GLY A 89 2.03 26.67 1.86
CA GLY A 89 1.59 26.36 3.20
C GLY A 89 0.10 26.07 3.23
N GLU A 90 -0.31 25.17 4.09
CA GLU A 90 -1.70 24.79 4.26
C GLU A 90 -2.06 24.72 5.75
N LEU A 91 -3.24 25.22 6.09
CA LEU A 91 -3.87 25.06 7.39
C LEU A 91 -5.26 24.47 7.19
N ARG A 92 -5.56 23.37 7.90
CA ARG A 92 -6.87 22.73 7.88
C ARG A 92 -7.46 22.67 9.27
N TYR A 93 -8.76 22.88 9.35
CA TYR A 93 -9.54 22.69 10.57
C TYR A 93 -10.91 22.13 10.20
N GLY A 94 -11.33 21.06 10.84
CA GLY A 94 -12.66 20.50 10.62
C GLY A 94 -12.73 18.98 10.82
N GLY A 95 -13.76 18.39 10.25
CA GLY A 95 -14.05 16.98 10.36
C GLY A 95 -14.81 16.59 11.64
N ALA A 96 -15.29 15.36 11.66
CA ALA A 96 -16.00 14.79 12.81
C ALA A 96 -15.07 14.56 14.01
N ASP A 97 -13.78 14.49 13.77
CA ASP A 97 -12.70 14.36 14.76
C ASP A 97 -12.08 15.71 15.16
N THR A 98 -12.64 16.84 14.66
CA THR A 98 -12.08 18.17 14.90
C THR A 98 -10.59 18.28 14.62
N THR A 99 -10.14 17.66 13.50
CA THR A 99 -8.74 17.69 13.05
C THR A 99 -8.24 19.14 12.92
N ARG A 100 -7.01 19.34 13.37
CA ARG A 100 -6.18 20.53 13.13
C ARG A 100 -4.91 20.06 12.45
N SER A 101 -4.63 20.57 11.26
CA SER A 101 -3.37 20.25 10.58
C SER A 101 -2.74 21.49 9.98
N SER A 102 -1.42 21.47 9.94
CA SER A 102 -0.57 22.44 9.28
C SER A 102 0.48 21.72 8.46
N ALA A 103 0.76 22.22 7.27
CA ALA A 103 1.87 21.76 6.46
C ALA A 103 2.52 22.93 5.74
N GLY A 104 3.81 22.80 5.47
CA GLY A 104 4.56 23.76 4.69
C GLY A 104 5.65 23.09 3.89
N LYS A 105 5.92 23.60 2.70
CA LYS A 105 7.08 23.23 1.88
C LYS A 105 7.79 24.45 1.35
N LEU A 106 9.10 24.33 1.22
CA LEU A 106 9.99 25.32 0.62
C LEU A 106 10.93 24.62 -0.35
N GLU A 107 11.05 25.16 -1.54
CA GLU A 107 11.97 24.71 -2.57
C GLU A 107 12.81 25.88 -3.04
N ALA A 108 14.11 25.64 -3.23
CA ALA A 108 15.05 26.66 -3.70
C ALA A 108 16.06 26.05 -4.65
N GLY A 109 16.52 26.82 -5.63
CA GLY A 109 17.53 26.36 -6.58
C GLY A 109 18.12 27.47 -7.42
N ASP A 110 19.26 27.15 -8.07
CA ASP A 110 20.00 28.02 -8.96
C ASP A 110 19.96 27.56 -10.43
N GLY A 111 19.08 26.62 -10.76
CA GLY A 111 18.95 25.99 -12.07
C GLY A 111 19.78 24.71 -12.23
N THR A 112 20.72 24.44 -11.32
CA THR A 112 21.55 23.23 -11.30
C THR A 112 21.40 22.43 -10.02
N PHE A 113 21.49 23.13 -8.89
CA PHE A 113 21.21 22.52 -7.59
C PHE A 113 19.83 22.92 -7.11
N ALA A 114 19.08 21.96 -6.61
CA ALA A 114 17.77 22.15 -6.02
C ALA A 114 17.72 21.58 -4.60
N LEU A 115 17.06 22.30 -3.70
CA LEU A 115 16.81 21.93 -2.31
C LEU A 115 15.31 21.88 -2.07
N HIS A 116 14.88 20.90 -1.30
CA HIS A 116 13.51 20.75 -0.81
C HIS A 116 13.50 20.62 0.71
N LEU A 117 12.57 21.32 1.36
CA LEU A 117 12.27 21.20 2.78
C LEU A 117 10.76 21.10 2.94
N ASP A 118 10.26 20.15 3.72
CA ASP A 118 8.86 20.09 4.13
C ASP A 118 8.70 19.73 5.60
N ALA A 119 7.58 20.17 6.19
CA ALA A 119 7.17 19.76 7.52
C ALA A 119 5.64 19.77 7.62
N ASN A 120 5.11 18.86 8.42
CA ASN A 120 3.67 18.78 8.71
C ASN A 120 3.43 18.39 10.15
N ALA A 121 2.29 18.82 10.68
CA ALA A 121 1.76 18.41 11.96
C ALA A 121 0.24 18.30 11.88
N ARG A 122 -0.31 17.25 12.49
CA ARG A 122 -1.74 16.98 12.56
C ARG A 122 -2.11 16.49 13.95
N GLN A 123 -3.23 16.98 14.46
CA GLN A 123 -3.85 16.50 15.69
C GLN A 123 -5.36 16.32 15.47
N PHE A 124 -5.90 15.22 15.96
CA PHE A 124 -7.32 14.93 15.90
C PHE A 124 -7.81 14.36 17.23
N ASN A 125 -9.06 14.68 17.56
CA ASN A 125 -9.73 14.21 18.76
C ASN A 125 -10.53 12.93 18.45
N ASP A 126 -11.14 12.34 19.48
CA ASP A 126 -12.07 11.23 19.29
C ASP A 126 -13.16 11.57 18.28
N LEU A 127 -13.39 10.64 17.37
CA LEU A 127 -14.36 10.79 16.28
C LEU A 127 -15.78 10.94 16.84
N LYS A 128 -16.49 11.97 16.42
CA LYS A 128 -17.91 12.13 16.72
C LYS A 128 -18.73 11.19 15.85
N ILE A 129 -19.59 10.40 16.49
CA ILE A 129 -20.47 9.41 15.86
C ILE A 129 -21.93 9.62 16.30
N PRO A 130 -22.94 9.26 15.47
CA PRO A 130 -24.33 9.26 15.88
C PRO A 130 -24.64 8.03 16.74
N GLY A 131 -24.82 8.21 18.05
CA GLY A 131 -25.18 7.12 18.96
C GLY A 131 -23.97 6.48 19.66
N TYR A 132 -24.00 5.17 19.82
CA TYR A 132 -22.93 4.38 20.44
C TYR A 132 -22.08 3.69 19.37
N ALA A 133 -20.79 3.40 19.68
CA ALA A 133 -19.88 2.72 18.77
C ALA A 133 -20.28 1.26 18.49
N ARG A 134 -20.92 0.62 19.46
CA ARG A 134 -21.30 -0.81 19.40
C ARG A 134 -22.55 -1.05 18.57
N ASP A 135 -22.59 -2.19 17.89
CA ASP A 135 -23.77 -2.65 17.16
C ASP A 135 -24.92 -2.93 18.17
N ARG A 136 -26.13 -2.44 17.82
CA ARG A 136 -27.37 -2.69 18.62
C ARG A 136 -27.77 -4.16 18.66
N HIS A 137 -27.19 -4.99 17.82
CA HIS A 137 -27.44 -6.43 17.72
C HIS A 137 -26.34 -7.28 18.36
N ALA A 138 -25.35 -6.66 19.04
CA ALA A 138 -24.35 -7.41 19.81
C ALA A 138 -25.05 -8.20 20.93
N PRO A 139 -24.58 -9.41 21.27
CA PRO A 139 -25.17 -10.22 22.33
C PRO A 139 -25.26 -9.45 23.65
N GLU A 140 -26.40 -9.59 24.34
CA GLU A 140 -26.56 -9.04 25.68
C GLU A 140 -25.58 -9.74 26.64
N GLY A 141 -24.78 -8.98 27.37
CA GLY A 141 -23.92 -9.50 28.43
C GLY A 141 -22.52 -8.89 28.57
N GLU A 142 -22.10 -8.06 27.65
CA GLU A 142 -20.88 -7.26 27.85
C GLU A 142 -21.24 -5.92 28.49
N ASP A 143 -20.41 -5.51 29.46
CA ASP A 143 -20.61 -4.27 30.23
C ASP A 143 -20.55 -3.02 29.33
N ASP A 144 -21.71 -2.40 29.10
CA ASP A 144 -21.84 -1.18 28.30
C ASP A 144 -21.52 0.10 29.10
N SER A 145 -21.09 -0.05 30.38
CA SER A 145 -20.96 1.09 31.33
C SER A 145 -19.95 2.16 30.88
N ASP A 146 -18.96 1.81 30.06
CA ASP A 146 -17.88 2.71 29.65
C ASP A 146 -18.04 3.32 28.26
N GLN A 147 -19.05 2.91 27.50
CA GLN A 147 -19.28 3.46 26.15
C GLN A 147 -19.85 4.88 26.21
N LYS A 148 -19.10 5.84 25.68
CA LYS A 148 -19.55 7.23 25.54
C LYS A 148 -20.46 7.40 24.32
N LYS A 149 -21.70 7.82 24.56
CA LYS A 149 -22.60 8.19 23.47
C LYS A 149 -22.04 9.39 22.69
N GLY A 150 -22.07 9.31 21.37
CA GLY A 150 -21.69 10.41 20.47
C GLY A 150 -20.19 10.51 20.21
N ARG A 151 -19.38 9.58 20.69
CA ARG A 151 -17.93 9.50 20.45
C ARG A 151 -17.46 8.07 20.30
N LEU A 152 -16.49 7.86 19.40
CA LEU A 152 -15.72 6.65 19.32
C LEU A 152 -14.51 6.81 20.26
N SER A 153 -14.55 6.13 21.40
CA SER A 153 -13.48 6.18 22.41
C SER A 153 -12.14 5.75 21.81
N ASN A 154 -11.03 6.22 22.37
CA ASN A 154 -9.67 5.90 21.96
C ASN A 154 -9.39 6.02 20.45
N SER A 155 -10.03 6.98 19.77
CA SER A 155 -9.80 7.21 18.33
C SER A 155 -9.00 8.49 18.04
N SER A 156 -8.57 9.20 19.07
CA SER A 156 -7.75 10.43 18.96
C SER A 156 -6.30 10.14 18.63
N GLY A 157 -5.61 11.15 18.07
CA GLY A 157 -4.19 11.00 17.80
C GLY A 157 -3.51 12.28 17.35
N ARG A 158 -2.21 12.17 17.18
CA ARG A 158 -1.35 13.19 16.58
C ARG A 158 -0.33 12.53 15.66
N GLN A 159 0.08 13.26 14.65
CA GLN A 159 1.18 12.89 13.77
C GLN A 159 1.95 14.13 13.35
N ASP A 160 3.24 13.98 13.20
CA ASP A 160 4.12 15.00 12.69
C ASP A 160 5.25 14.37 11.86
N GLY A 161 5.84 15.16 11.00
CA GLY A 161 6.92 14.70 10.15
C GLY A 161 7.55 15.84 9.39
N GLY A 162 8.66 15.53 8.77
CA GLY A 162 9.37 16.47 7.92
C GLY A 162 10.35 15.79 7.00
N ALA A 163 10.87 16.54 6.06
CA ALA A 163 11.87 16.06 5.14
C ALA A 163 12.83 17.16 4.71
N VAL A 164 14.02 16.71 4.36
CA VAL A 164 15.02 17.49 3.64
C VAL A 164 15.49 16.65 2.44
N GLY A 165 15.63 17.28 1.30
CA GLY A 165 16.17 16.63 0.12
C GLY A 165 16.81 17.63 -0.82
N GLY A 166 17.52 17.11 -1.79
CA GLY A 166 18.15 17.94 -2.81
C GLY A 166 18.64 17.11 -3.97
N SER A 167 18.84 17.77 -5.07
CA SER A 167 19.30 17.18 -6.31
C SER A 167 20.25 18.10 -7.07
N TYR A 168 21.07 17.46 -7.86
CA TYR A 168 21.83 18.06 -8.97
C TYR A 168 21.07 17.73 -10.25
N THR A 169 20.70 18.74 -11.01
CA THR A 169 19.97 18.63 -12.28
C THR A 169 20.81 19.15 -13.43
N TRP A 170 20.72 18.50 -14.58
CA TRP A 170 21.35 18.89 -15.84
C TRP A 170 20.40 18.60 -17.00
N ASP A 171 20.72 19.05 -18.19
CA ASP A 171 19.81 18.96 -19.35
C ASP A 171 19.30 17.56 -19.61
N ASP A 172 20.13 16.54 -19.44
CA ASP A 172 19.78 15.13 -19.70
C ASP A 172 19.52 14.31 -18.45
N GLY A 173 19.28 14.92 -17.30
CA GLY A 173 18.95 14.11 -16.11
C GLY A 173 19.04 14.82 -14.78
N TYR A 174 18.99 14.00 -13.74
CA TYR A 174 19.15 14.43 -12.35
C TYR A 174 19.72 13.31 -11.50
N ALA A 175 20.27 13.67 -10.35
CA ALA A 175 20.60 12.76 -9.26
C ALA A 175 20.40 13.47 -7.92
N GLY A 176 19.78 12.81 -6.95
CA GLY A 176 19.49 13.44 -5.68
C GLY A 176 19.24 12.45 -4.54
N ILE A 177 19.20 13.00 -3.33
CA ILE A 177 18.96 12.27 -2.09
C ILE A 177 17.92 13.01 -1.25
N SER A 178 17.22 12.27 -0.41
CA SER A 178 16.37 12.85 0.62
C SER A 178 16.36 12.01 1.90
N TYR A 179 16.08 12.68 3.00
CA TYR A 179 15.75 12.09 4.28
C TYR A 179 14.39 12.60 4.72
N SER A 180 13.57 11.72 5.27
CA SER A 180 12.29 12.09 5.89
C SER A 180 12.04 11.28 7.14
N ASN A 181 11.38 11.93 8.13
CA ASN A 181 10.87 11.26 9.31
C ASN A 181 9.35 11.36 9.41
N TYR A 182 8.76 10.42 10.11
CA TYR A 182 7.35 10.39 10.46
C TYR A 182 7.21 9.89 11.89
N ASP A 183 6.45 10.61 12.71
CA ASP A 183 6.12 10.25 14.09
C ASP A 183 4.60 10.31 14.26
N SER A 184 4.02 9.34 14.92
CA SER A 184 2.59 9.25 15.14
C SER A 184 2.28 8.61 16.49
N ASN A 185 1.20 9.10 17.14
CA ASN A 185 0.65 8.50 18.34
C ASN A 185 -0.88 8.57 18.25
N TYR A 186 -1.51 7.42 18.13
CA TYR A 186 -2.96 7.30 18.01
C TYR A 186 -3.50 6.13 18.82
N GLY A 187 -4.79 6.16 19.15
CA GLY A 187 -5.45 5.05 19.84
C GLY A 187 -6.10 4.07 18.88
N SER A 188 -6.22 2.82 19.29
CA SER A 188 -7.03 1.78 18.66
C SER A 188 -8.40 1.73 19.32
N PRO A 189 -9.52 2.05 18.61
CA PRO A 189 -10.86 1.91 19.17
C PRO A 189 -11.28 0.45 19.42
N ALA A 190 -10.52 -0.53 18.95
CA ALA A 190 -10.74 -1.94 19.25
C ALA A 190 -10.38 -2.28 20.71
N GLU A 191 -9.48 -1.45 21.31
CA GLU A 191 -8.93 -1.65 22.64
C GLU A 191 -8.88 -0.31 23.37
N ASP A 192 -9.64 -0.16 24.44
CA ASP A 192 -9.94 1.14 25.06
C ASP A 192 -8.71 1.87 25.63
N ASP A 193 -7.65 1.17 26.01
CA ASP A 193 -6.43 1.70 26.64
C ASP A 193 -5.16 1.52 25.80
N VAL A 194 -5.26 0.88 24.62
CA VAL A 194 -4.10 0.67 23.73
C VAL A 194 -3.85 1.89 22.86
N ARG A 195 -2.59 2.34 22.87
CA ARG A 195 -2.10 3.41 21.99
C ARG A 195 -0.89 2.96 21.21
N ILE A 196 -0.91 3.27 19.91
CA ILE A 196 0.20 2.96 19.00
C ILE A 196 1.08 4.19 18.85
N ARG A 197 2.37 4.05 19.19
CA ARG A 197 3.43 5.02 18.91
C ARG A 197 4.30 4.51 17.78
N MET A 198 4.29 5.24 16.68
CA MET A 198 4.96 4.87 15.45
C MET A 198 6.03 5.89 15.09
N LYS A 199 7.18 5.39 14.62
CA LYS A 199 8.28 6.18 14.05
C LYS A 199 8.76 5.53 12.78
N GLN A 200 9.07 6.35 11.79
CA GLN A 200 9.72 5.90 10.57
C GLN A 200 10.76 6.92 10.12
N ASP A 201 11.97 6.44 9.87
CA ASP A 201 13.02 7.18 9.18
C ASP A 201 13.20 6.58 7.78
N HIS A 202 13.20 7.43 6.76
CA HIS A 202 13.33 6.99 5.37
C HIS A 202 14.39 7.81 4.64
N TYR A 203 15.33 7.12 4.01
CA TYR A 203 16.38 7.67 3.16
C TYR A 203 16.13 7.25 1.72
N ALA A 204 16.15 8.18 0.80
CA ALA A 204 15.93 7.89 -0.61
C ALA A 204 17.07 8.43 -1.49
N PHE A 205 17.30 7.71 -2.57
CA PHE A 205 18.14 8.14 -3.70
C PHE A 205 17.33 7.97 -4.97
N ALA A 206 17.39 8.96 -5.86
CA ALA A 206 16.81 8.87 -7.19
C ALA A 206 17.75 9.50 -8.22
N SER A 207 17.85 8.87 -9.38
CA SER A 207 18.62 9.38 -10.52
C SER A 207 17.99 8.93 -11.82
N GLU A 208 18.02 9.79 -12.81
CA GLU A 208 17.64 9.45 -14.19
C GLU A 208 18.61 10.11 -15.16
N ILE A 209 19.07 9.34 -16.13
CA ILE A 209 19.86 9.84 -17.27
C ILE A 209 19.02 9.60 -18.52
N ARG A 210 18.80 10.65 -19.30
CA ARG A 210 18.00 10.69 -20.54
C ARG A 210 18.89 10.87 -21.74
N ASN A 211 18.34 10.73 -22.95
CA ASN A 211 19.03 10.95 -24.22
C ASN A 211 20.34 10.13 -24.36
N LEU A 212 20.35 8.94 -23.77
CA LEU A 212 21.48 8.02 -23.90
C LEU A 212 21.69 7.60 -25.36
N GLN A 213 22.97 7.49 -25.76
CA GLN A 213 23.34 6.94 -27.05
C GLN A 213 23.36 5.38 -26.95
N GLY A 214 22.80 4.69 -27.97
CA GLY A 214 22.81 3.25 -28.02
C GLY A 214 21.41 2.62 -27.94
N PRO A 215 21.26 1.39 -27.41
CA PRO A 215 19.98 0.68 -27.43
C PRO A 215 18.95 1.21 -26.41
N PHE A 216 19.39 1.99 -25.43
CA PHE A 216 18.51 2.57 -24.40
C PHE A 216 18.50 4.10 -24.51
N SER A 217 17.31 4.68 -24.40
CA SER A 217 17.08 6.12 -24.40
C SER A 217 17.18 6.75 -23.01
N SER A 218 16.87 5.98 -21.97
CA SER A 218 17.04 6.44 -20.58
C SER A 218 17.33 5.29 -19.62
N LEU A 219 17.98 5.66 -18.52
CA LEU A 219 18.22 4.79 -17.36
C LEU A 219 17.77 5.53 -16.11
N LYS A 220 16.90 4.89 -15.33
CA LYS A 220 16.38 5.41 -14.06
C LYS A 220 16.74 4.47 -12.93
N LEU A 221 17.19 5.01 -11.80
CA LEU A 221 17.50 4.30 -10.57
C LEU A 221 16.79 4.97 -9.42
N ASN A 222 16.02 4.19 -8.67
CA ASN A 222 15.43 4.60 -7.40
C ASN A 222 15.89 3.61 -6.32
N ALA A 223 16.25 4.14 -5.15
CA ALA A 223 16.61 3.32 -3.99
C ALA A 223 16.07 3.96 -2.72
N GLY A 224 15.73 3.15 -1.74
CA GLY A 224 15.28 3.59 -0.42
C GLY A 224 15.75 2.66 0.68
N TYR A 225 16.01 3.23 1.85
CA TYR A 225 16.21 2.52 3.10
C TYR A 225 15.21 3.06 4.11
N THR A 226 14.55 2.15 4.83
CA THR A 226 13.55 2.50 5.85
C THR A 226 13.91 1.83 7.17
N ASP A 227 13.82 2.60 8.25
CA ASP A 227 13.84 2.10 9.63
C ASP A 227 12.48 2.46 10.25
N TYR A 228 11.65 1.43 10.47
CA TYR A 228 10.32 1.56 11.02
C TYR A 228 10.23 0.86 12.36
N GLU A 229 9.61 1.53 13.33
CA GLU A 229 9.25 0.97 14.62
C GLU A 229 7.88 1.49 15.05
N HIS A 230 7.01 0.61 15.54
CA HIS A 230 5.90 1.04 16.37
C HIS A 230 5.82 0.21 17.65
N ARG A 231 5.22 0.82 18.66
CA ARG A 231 4.98 0.21 19.97
C ARG A 231 3.52 0.33 20.31
N GLU A 232 2.95 -0.76 20.70
CA GLU A 232 1.66 -0.82 21.35
C GLU A 232 1.87 -0.59 22.84
N ILE A 233 1.14 0.36 23.37
CA ILE A 233 1.26 0.81 24.77
C ILE A 233 -0.09 0.58 25.42
N GLU A 234 -0.14 -0.36 26.34
CA GLU A 234 -1.31 -0.76 27.09
C GLU A 234 -1.12 -0.34 28.54
N GLY A 235 -2.12 0.31 29.15
CA GLY A 235 -2.02 0.79 30.55
C GLY A 235 -0.83 1.72 30.84
N GLY A 236 -0.16 2.22 29.81
CA GLY A 236 1.05 3.07 29.93
C GLY A 236 2.38 2.32 29.83
N GLU A 237 2.38 1.00 29.75
CA GLU A 237 3.56 0.15 29.55
C GLU A 237 3.64 -0.32 28.07
N VAL A 238 4.81 -0.74 27.63
CA VAL A 238 4.99 -1.26 26.27
C VAL A 238 4.65 -2.74 26.28
N GLY A 239 3.51 -3.12 25.67
CA GLY A 239 3.11 -4.51 25.46
C GLY A 239 3.92 -5.15 24.32
N THR A 240 3.82 -4.61 23.11
CA THR A 240 4.49 -5.16 21.92
C THR A 240 5.24 -4.09 21.14
N THR A 241 6.40 -4.47 20.61
CA THR A 241 7.22 -3.63 19.72
C THR A 241 7.38 -4.32 18.37
N PHE A 242 6.94 -3.65 17.30
CA PHE A 242 7.10 -4.09 15.93
C PHE A 242 8.19 -3.26 15.25
N LYS A 243 9.09 -3.93 14.53
CA LYS A 243 10.14 -3.29 13.74
C LYS A 243 10.17 -3.85 12.33
N ASN A 244 10.41 -2.99 11.37
CA ASN A 244 10.62 -3.38 9.98
C ASN A 244 11.72 -2.50 9.38
N LYS A 245 12.89 -3.09 9.14
CA LYS A 245 14.04 -2.39 8.56
C LYS A 245 14.39 -3.00 7.23
N GLY A 246 14.72 -2.16 6.27
CA GLY A 246 15.10 -2.73 4.99
C GLY A 246 15.41 -1.71 3.91
N TYR A 247 15.81 -2.24 2.78
CA TYR A 247 16.08 -1.46 1.59
C TYR A 247 15.39 -2.02 0.36
N GLU A 248 15.11 -1.16 -0.57
CA GLU A 248 14.67 -1.51 -1.92
C GLU A 248 15.46 -0.69 -2.92
N ALA A 249 15.88 -1.32 -4.00
CA ALA A 249 16.49 -0.67 -5.15
C ALA A 249 15.84 -1.17 -6.43
N ARG A 250 15.59 -0.26 -7.36
CA ARG A 250 14.92 -0.51 -8.63
C ARG A 250 15.62 0.25 -9.74
N VAL A 251 15.99 -0.47 -10.82
CA VAL A 251 16.56 0.10 -12.04
C VAL A 251 15.62 -0.17 -13.21
N GLU A 252 15.44 0.85 -14.05
CA GLU A 252 14.63 0.80 -15.27
C GLU A 252 15.44 1.35 -16.44
N ALA A 253 15.49 0.60 -17.53
CA ALA A 253 16.07 1.02 -18.79
C ALA A 253 14.99 1.05 -19.86
N ARG A 254 14.74 2.24 -20.41
CA ARG A 254 13.83 2.41 -21.56
C ARG A 254 14.62 2.25 -22.83
N HIS A 255 14.22 1.33 -23.70
CA HIS A 255 14.88 1.17 -24.99
C HIS A 255 14.49 2.28 -25.98
N VAL A 256 15.32 2.50 -26.99
CA VAL A 256 14.96 3.38 -28.10
C VAL A 256 13.77 2.76 -28.87
N PRO A 257 12.84 3.58 -29.39
CA PRO A 257 11.69 3.06 -30.15
C PRO A 257 12.11 2.13 -31.28
N ILE A 258 11.49 0.96 -31.38
CA ILE A 258 11.68 -0.01 -32.46
C ILE A 258 10.43 0.04 -33.35
N GLY A 259 10.40 0.96 -34.30
CA GLY A 259 9.19 1.30 -35.03
C GLY A 259 8.10 1.81 -34.07
N PRO A 260 6.89 1.18 -34.05
CA PRO A 260 5.81 1.58 -33.13
C PRO A 260 5.90 0.98 -31.73
N LEU A 261 6.97 0.23 -31.41
CA LEU A 261 7.18 -0.43 -30.13
C LEU A 261 8.02 0.44 -29.20
N ASN A 262 7.54 0.65 -27.98
CA ASN A 262 8.23 1.34 -26.89
C ASN A 262 8.11 0.51 -25.63
N GLY A 263 9.20 0.43 -24.86
CA GLY A 263 9.14 -0.39 -23.65
C GLY A 263 10.21 -0.05 -22.65
N VAL A 264 10.09 -0.74 -21.52
CA VAL A 264 11.02 -0.66 -20.39
C VAL A 264 11.34 -2.07 -19.91
N ILE A 265 12.62 -2.31 -19.64
CA ILE A 265 13.09 -3.48 -18.91
C ILE A 265 13.67 -3.02 -17.58
N GLY A 266 13.60 -3.84 -16.56
CA GLY A 266 14.17 -3.46 -15.30
C GLY A 266 14.41 -4.62 -14.33
N ALA A 267 15.09 -4.28 -13.26
CA ALA A 267 15.37 -5.17 -12.15
C ALA A 267 15.04 -4.48 -10.83
N GLN A 268 14.70 -5.28 -9.84
CA GLN A 268 14.37 -4.82 -8.50
C GLN A 268 14.94 -5.80 -7.47
N VAL A 269 15.42 -5.28 -6.37
CA VAL A 269 15.80 -6.05 -5.20
C VAL A 269 15.24 -5.36 -3.97
N ASN A 270 14.68 -6.13 -3.05
CA ASN A 270 14.34 -5.67 -1.72
C ASN A 270 14.80 -6.68 -0.67
N ARG A 271 15.11 -6.18 0.50
CA ARG A 271 15.32 -6.98 1.71
C ARG A 271 14.75 -6.22 2.89
N ASN A 272 14.01 -6.92 3.72
CA ASN A 272 13.49 -6.39 4.98
C ASN A 272 13.65 -7.41 6.10
N GLU A 273 13.92 -6.89 7.29
CA GLU A 273 14.04 -7.61 8.55
C GLU A 273 12.86 -7.18 9.42
N PHE A 274 11.94 -8.11 9.64
CA PHE A 274 10.75 -7.88 10.47
C PHE A 274 10.91 -8.54 11.82
N SER A 275 10.48 -7.86 12.90
CA SER A 275 10.37 -8.45 14.24
C SER A 275 9.16 -7.92 15.00
N ALA A 276 8.48 -8.80 15.73
CA ALA A 276 7.51 -8.49 16.76
C ALA A 276 8.04 -9.03 18.09
N LEU A 277 8.12 -8.18 19.11
CA LEU A 277 8.71 -8.49 20.43
C LEU A 277 7.77 -8.02 21.51
N GLY A 278 7.28 -8.92 22.37
CA GLY A 278 6.34 -8.61 23.45
C GLY A 278 5.24 -9.66 23.54
N GLU A 279 4.17 -9.31 24.23
CA GLU A 279 3.08 -10.24 24.57
C GLU A 279 2.31 -10.67 23.32
N GLU A 280 2.08 -9.77 22.36
CA GLU A 280 1.40 -10.05 21.08
C GLU A 280 2.37 -10.41 19.94
N ALA A 281 3.54 -10.94 20.25
CA ALA A 281 4.48 -11.40 19.24
C ALA A 281 4.02 -12.73 18.63
N PHE A 282 3.01 -12.68 17.76
CA PHE A 282 2.44 -13.87 17.11
C PHE A 282 3.15 -14.27 15.81
N VAL A 283 4.25 -13.60 15.44
CA VAL A 283 5.08 -13.95 14.28
C VAL A 283 6.56 -13.96 14.66
N PRO A 284 7.37 -14.89 14.11
CA PRO A 284 8.81 -14.92 14.39
C PRO A 284 9.52 -13.74 13.73
N GLN A 285 10.69 -13.38 14.26
CA GLN A 285 11.61 -12.52 13.53
C GLN A 285 11.91 -13.16 12.17
N THR A 286 11.83 -12.38 11.08
CA THR A 286 11.93 -12.93 9.73
C THR A 286 12.65 -11.98 8.80
N ASP A 287 13.63 -12.53 8.07
CA ASP A 287 14.28 -11.87 6.95
C ASP A 287 13.57 -12.25 5.65
N THR A 288 13.12 -11.28 4.88
CA THR A 288 12.56 -11.51 3.56
C THR A 288 13.43 -10.83 2.50
N THR A 289 13.88 -11.59 1.52
CA THR A 289 14.66 -11.08 0.38
C THR A 289 13.96 -11.42 -0.92
N THR A 290 13.76 -10.42 -1.78
CA THR A 290 13.14 -10.60 -3.10
C THR A 290 14.01 -9.97 -4.18
N GLY A 291 14.29 -10.72 -5.24
CA GLY A 291 14.92 -10.25 -6.47
C GLY A 291 13.96 -10.44 -7.65
N ALA A 292 13.85 -9.47 -8.54
CA ALA A 292 12.93 -9.54 -9.68
C ALA A 292 13.52 -8.92 -10.96
N LEU A 293 13.06 -9.48 -12.09
CA LEU A 293 13.23 -8.92 -13.43
C LEU A 293 11.85 -8.66 -14.02
N PHE A 294 11.71 -7.58 -14.76
CA PHE A 294 10.44 -7.22 -15.37
C PHE A 294 10.62 -6.52 -16.73
N ILE A 295 9.58 -6.58 -17.53
CA ILE A 295 9.47 -5.93 -18.84
C ILE A 295 8.06 -5.43 -19.04
N LEU A 296 7.91 -4.28 -19.68
CA LEU A 296 6.63 -3.78 -20.21
C LEU A 296 6.88 -3.21 -21.59
N GLU A 297 6.12 -3.71 -22.56
CA GLU A 297 6.13 -3.26 -23.95
C GLU A 297 4.80 -2.65 -24.33
N GLU A 298 4.84 -1.55 -25.06
CA GLU A 298 3.69 -0.87 -25.63
C GLU A 298 3.84 -0.76 -27.13
N LEU A 299 2.81 -1.19 -27.85
CA LEU A 299 2.76 -1.19 -29.32
C LEU A 299 1.60 -0.32 -29.80
N GLN A 300 1.89 0.74 -30.55
CA GLN A 300 0.87 1.45 -31.31
C GLN A 300 0.57 0.66 -32.59
N ALA A 301 -0.32 -0.34 -32.48
CA ALA A 301 -0.60 -1.27 -33.57
C ALA A 301 -1.32 -0.61 -34.77
N THR A 302 -2.19 0.37 -34.50
CA THR A 302 -2.81 1.27 -35.47
C THR A 302 -3.04 2.63 -34.87
N GLU A 303 -3.50 3.63 -35.61
CA GLU A 303 -3.86 4.95 -35.06
C GLU A 303 -4.89 4.88 -33.93
N ARG A 304 -5.72 3.83 -33.90
CA ARG A 304 -6.80 3.64 -32.93
C ARG A 304 -6.55 2.54 -31.92
N LEU A 305 -5.53 1.70 -32.09
CA LEU A 305 -5.28 0.53 -31.25
C LEU A 305 -3.88 0.60 -30.65
N LYS A 306 -3.83 0.75 -29.32
CA LYS A 306 -2.63 0.60 -28.50
C LYS A 306 -2.71 -0.73 -27.75
N LEU A 307 -1.67 -1.53 -27.84
CA LEU A 307 -1.50 -2.78 -27.09
C LEU A 307 -0.40 -2.62 -26.05
N SER A 308 -0.51 -3.34 -24.95
CA SER A 308 0.56 -3.45 -23.96
C SER A 308 0.75 -4.90 -23.53
N LEU A 309 2.00 -5.27 -23.25
CA LEU A 309 2.37 -6.60 -22.78
C LEU A 309 3.37 -6.44 -21.63
N GLY A 310 3.08 -7.01 -20.47
CA GLY A 310 3.93 -7.00 -19.28
C GLY A 310 4.33 -8.39 -18.86
N GLY A 311 5.55 -8.54 -18.35
CA GLY A 311 6.06 -9.76 -17.75
C GLY A 311 6.95 -9.48 -16.54
N ARG A 312 6.88 -10.34 -15.52
CA ARG A 312 7.72 -10.29 -14.33
C ARG A 312 8.07 -11.69 -13.85
N LEU A 313 9.32 -11.86 -13.48
CA LEU A 313 9.81 -13.03 -12.76
C LEU A 313 10.41 -12.57 -11.44
N GLU A 314 9.99 -13.20 -10.35
CA GLU A 314 10.35 -12.81 -8.99
C GLU A 314 10.78 -14.02 -8.18
N HIS A 315 11.90 -13.90 -7.45
CA HIS A 315 12.38 -14.92 -6.53
C HIS A 315 12.40 -14.36 -5.11
N THR A 316 11.63 -14.99 -4.21
CA THR A 316 11.48 -14.58 -2.81
C THR A 316 11.99 -15.66 -1.88
N VAL A 317 12.81 -15.26 -0.91
CA VAL A 317 13.27 -16.09 0.20
C VAL A 317 12.70 -15.50 1.47
N VAL A 318 11.98 -16.32 2.25
CA VAL A 318 11.43 -15.97 3.57
C VAL A 318 12.18 -16.84 4.58
N ASP A 319 12.96 -16.21 5.44
CA ASP A 319 13.92 -16.86 6.33
C ASP A 319 13.61 -16.50 7.79
N PRO A 320 12.83 -17.33 8.50
CA PRO A 320 12.49 -17.07 9.89
C PRO A 320 13.69 -17.36 10.79
N ASN A 321 13.86 -16.56 11.83
CA ASN A 321 14.80 -16.79 12.91
C ASN A 321 14.02 -17.15 14.18
N ALA A 322 13.73 -18.44 14.32
CA ALA A 322 12.93 -18.99 15.43
C ALA A 322 13.78 -19.53 16.59
N LYS A 323 15.11 -19.41 16.53
CA LYS A 323 16.03 -19.99 17.52
C LYS A 323 15.77 -19.47 18.92
N GLY A 324 15.52 -20.42 19.85
CA GLY A 324 15.30 -20.11 21.27
C GLY A 324 13.90 -19.58 21.59
N ASN A 325 12.97 -19.66 20.65
CA ASN A 325 11.55 -19.36 20.88
C ASN A 325 10.73 -20.63 20.61
N GLU A 326 10.30 -21.29 21.70
CA GLU A 326 9.56 -22.57 21.64
C GLU A 326 8.27 -22.45 20.81
N ARG A 327 7.60 -21.29 20.82
CA ARG A 327 6.39 -21.05 20.04
C ARG A 327 6.62 -21.19 18.54
N PHE A 328 7.82 -20.88 18.06
CA PHE A 328 8.18 -20.86 16.64
C PHE A 328 9.22 -21.92 16.23
N GLU A 329 9.59 -22.87 17.10
CA GLU A 329 10.58 -23.90 16.76
C GLU A 329 10.24 -24.69 15.47
N ALA A 330 8.95 -24.95 15.23
CA ALA A 330 8.49 -25.60 14.01
C ALA A 330 8.66 -24.73 12.74
N ALA A 331 8.86 -23.42 12.90
CA ALA A 331 9.02 -22.45 11.82
C ALA A 331 10.47 -22.29 11.33
N ASP A 332 11.47 -22.98 11.93
CA ASP A 332 12.91 -22.79 11.64
C ASP A 332 13.35 -23.34 10.26
N ASN A 333 12.53 -23.11 9.24
CA ASN A 333 12.81 -23.52 7.86
C ASN A 333 12.55 -22.42 6.86
N SER A 334 13.61 -21.91 6.24
CA SER A 334 13.56 -20.98 5.13
C SER A 334 12.68 -21.50 3.98
N LYS A 335 11.83 -20.66 3.44
CA LYS A 335 10.98 -20.95 2.26
C LYS A 335 11.42 -20.12 1.06
N ARG A 336 11.33 -20.74 -0.11
CA ARG A 336 11.75 -20.12 -1.38
C ARG A 336 10.65 -20.27 -2.41
N PHE A 337 10.32 -19.17 -3.06
CA PHE A 337 9.28 -19.12 -4.07
C PHE A 337 9.79 -18.41 -5.31
N THR A 338 9.47 -18.98 -6.48
CA THR A 338 9.68 -18.30 -7.77
C THR A 338 8.31 -18.05 -8.37
N ALA A 339 7.94 -16.80 -8.51
CA ALA A 339 6.65 -16.35 -9.02
C ALA A 339 6.81 -15.72 -10.40
N GLY A 340 5.94 -16.11 -11.33
CA GLY A 340 5.88 -15.56 -12.68
C GLY A 340 4.54 -14.87 -12.90
N SER A 341 4.56 -13.67 -13.46
CA SER A 341 3.35 -12.91 -13.76
C SER A 341 3.39 -12.38 -15.19
N LEU A 342 2.24 -12.40 -15.87
CA LEU A 342 2.07 -11.91 -17.23
C LEU A 342 0.82 -11.04 -17.33
N SER A 343 0.85 -10.02 -18.16
CA SER A 343 -0.31 -9.17 -18.40
C SER A 343 -0.36 -8.69 -19.84
N SER A 344 -1.56 -8.47 -20.33
CA SER A 344 -1.81 -7.83 -21.60
C SER A 344 -2.89 -6.77 -21.46
N GLY A 345 -2.80 -5.73 -22.28
CA GLY A 345 -3.78 -4.66 -22.33
C GLY A 345 -4.03 -4.20 -23.73
N ALA A 346 -5.22 -3.69 -23.98
CA ALA A 346 -5.60 -3.06 -25.23
C ALA A 346 -6.42 -1.81 -24.94
N VAL A 347 -6.11 -0.73 -25.65
CA VAL A 347 -6.94 0.49 -25.66
C VAL A 347 -7.32 0.76 -27.11
N PHE A 348 -8.64 0.77 -27.37
CA PHE A 348 -9.19 1.03 -28.70
C PHE A 348 -9.97 2.35 -28.69
N THR A 349 -9.53 3.31 -29.51
CA THR A 349 -10.20 4.59 -29.72
C THR A 349 -11.39 4.39 -30.65
N LEU A 350 -12.60 4.39 -30.08
CA LEU A 350 -13.86 4.25 -30.83
C LEU A 350 -14.17 5.52 -31.65
N THR A 351 -14.06 6.67 -30.94
CA THR A 351 -14.26 8.02 -31.51
C THR A 351 -13.27 8.96 -30.81
N PRO A 352 -13.13 10.24 -31.21
CA PRO A 352 -12.26 11.19 -30.50
C PRO A 352 -12.54 11.36 -29.00
N ILE A 353 -13.76 11.02 -28.56
CA ILE A 353 -14.19 11.20 -27.15
C ILE A 353 -14.48 9.88 -26.44
N TRP A 354 -14.49 8.75 -27.12
CA TRP A 354 -14.77 7.44 -26.55
C TRP A 354 -13.62 6.47 -26.77
N SER A 355 -13.24 5.74 -25.73
CA SER A 355 -12.30 4.63 -25.85
C SER A 355 -12.74 3.43 -25.02
N LEU A 356 -12.38 2.25 -25.52
CA LEU A 356 -12.57 0.98 -24.82
C LEU A 356 -11.21 0.47 -24.37
N ALA A 357 -11.08 0.16 -23.07
CA ALA A 357 -9.88 -0.44 -22.50
C ALA A 357 -10.21 -1.86 -22.00
N ALA A 358 -9.36 -2.81 -22.34
CA ALA A 358 -9.44 -4.18 -21.86
C ALA A 358 -8.09 -4.62 -21.29
N THR A 359 -8.09 -5.39 -20.21
CA THR A 359 -6.87 -6.00 -19.64
C THR A 359 -7.11 -7.46 -19.29
N LEU A 360 -6.04 -8.25 -19.39
CA LEU A 360 -5.98 -9.63 -18.93
C LEU A 360 -4.64 -9.83 -18.22
N GLY A 361 -4.67 -10.39 -17.01
CA GLY A 361 -3.49 -10.67 -16.22
C GLY A 361 -3.51 -12.07 -15.62
N TYR A 362 -2.33 -12.68 -15.55
CA TYR A 362 -2.02 -13.83 -14.71
C TYR A 362 -0.97 -13.39 -13.71
N THR A 363 -1.25 -13.54 -12.42
CA THR A 363 -0.34 -13.11 -11.35
C THR A 363 -0.12 -14.23 -10.36
N GLU A 364 1.16 -14.41 -9.98
CA GLU A 364 1.56 -15.24 -8.84
C GLU A 364 2.15 -14.35 -7.76
N ARG A 365 1.84 -14.65 -6.48
CA ARG A 365 2.41 -14.01 -5.29
C ARG A 365 2.97 -15.07 -4.34
N ALA A 366 4.17 -14.84 -3.81
CA ALA A 366 4.71 -15.64 -2.71
C ALA A 366 3.88 -15.41 -1.44
N PRO A 367 3.68 -16.43 -0.59
CA PRO A 367 3.16 -16.22 0.76
C PRO A 367 4.07 -15.29 1.56
N THR A 368 3.47 -14.50 2.45
CA THR A 368 4.19 -13.63 3.38
C THR A 368 4.66 -14.40 4.62
N PHE A 369 5.53 -13.79 5.42
CA PHE A 369 6.07 -14.42 6.63
C PHE A 369 4.96 -14.74 7.65
N TYR A 370 3.97 -13.87 7.83
CA TYR A 370 2.87 -14.13 8.75
C TYR A 370 1.90 -15.19 8.22
N GLU A 371 1.65 -15.25 6.92
CA GLU A 371 0.85 -16.33 6.31
C GLU A 371 1.52 -17.71 6.50
N LEU A 372 2.86 -17.74 6.53
CA LEU A 372 3.63 -18.97 6.71
C LEU A 372 3.82 -19.37 8.18
N TYR A 373 4.01 -18.39 9.08
CA TYR A 373 4.60 -18.66 10.39
C TYR A 373 3.86 -18.02 11.57
N ALA A 374 2.71 -17.38 11.39
CA ALA A 374 1.92 -16.87 12.50
C ALA A 374 1.60 -18.00 13.50
N ASN A 375 1.70 -17.72 14.78
CA ASN A 375 1.31 -18.63 15.86
C ASN A 375 1.10 -17.83 17.16
N GLY A 376 -0.09 -17.34 17.40
CA GLY A 376 -0.40 -16.62 18.63
C GLY A 376 -1.67 -15.80 18.57
N ALA A 377 -2.02 -15.24 19.73
CA ALA A 377 -3.12 -14.31 19.86
C ALA A 377 -2.80 -12.98 19.14
N HIS A 378 -3.79 -12.46 18.44
CA HIS A 378 -3.80 -11.14 17.82
C HIS A 378 -4.97 -10.36 18.45
N VAL A 379 -4.66 -9.62 19.50
CA VAL A 379 -5.66 -9.02 20.40
C VAL A 379 -6.53 -8.01 19.67
N ALA A 380 -5.94 -7.15 18.84
CA ALA A 380 -6.68 -6.14 18.07
C ALA A 380 -7.78 -6.74 17.16
N THR A 381 -7.64 -7.99 16.72
CA THR A 381 -8.66 -8.72 15.94
C THR A 381 -9.49 -9.71 16.76
N GLY A 382 -9.08 -9.97 18.01
CA GLY A 382 -9.70 -10.95 18.89
C GLY A 382 -9.61 -12.38 18.35
N THR A 383 -8.49 -12.74 17.69
CA THR A 383 -8.31 -14.04 17.03
C THR A 383 -6.97 -14.67 17.41
N TYR A 384 -6.93 -16.00 17.44
CA TYR A 384 -5.67 -16.75 17.48
C TYR A 384 -5.29 -17.14 16.04
N GLU A 385 -4.17 -16.61 15.53
CA GLU A 385 -3.77 -16.77 14.15
C GLU A 385 -2.70 -17.86 13.98
N LEU A 386 -2.94 -18.79 13.05
CA LEU A 386 -2.02 -19.86 12.68
C LEU A 386 -1.60 -19.75 11.22
N GLY A 387 -0.32 -19.67 10.98
CA GLY A 387 0.30 -19.79 9.67
C GLY A 387 0.36 -21.26 9.20
N ASP A 388 0.54 -21.44 7.89
CA ASP A 388 0.87 -22.76 7.32
C ASP A 388 2.13 -22.69 6.48
N ALA A 389 3.21 -23.30 6.98
CA ALA A 389 4.49 -23.37 6.31
C ALA A 389 4.47 -24.19 4.99
N ASN A 390 3.35 -24.85 4.66
CA ASN A 390 3.16 -25.61 3.42
C ASN A 390 2.36 -24.84 2.37
N LEU A 391 2.01 -23.59 2.62
CA LEU A 391 1.29 -22.74 1.67
C LEU A 391 2.03 -22.68 0.33
N LYS A 392 1.24 -22.73 -0.72
CA LYS A 392 1.68 -22.53 -2.10
C LYS A 392 1.48 -21.08 -2.50
N LYS A 393 2.18 -20.65 -3.56
CA LYS A 393 1.98 -19.33 -4.15
C LYS A 393 0.50 -19.06 -4.42
N GLU A 394 0.05 -17.85 -4.09
CA GLU A 394 -1.24 -17.35 -4.54
C GLU A 394 -1.23 -17.17 -6.05
N LYS A 395 -2.36 -17.47 -6.72
CA LYS A 395 -2.47 -17.44 -8.18
C LYS A 395 -3.81 -16.90 -8.60
N ALA A 396 -3.79 -15.91 -9.46
CA ALA A 396 -5.01 -15.31 -10.01
C ALA A 396 -4.94 -15.08 -11.52
N VAL A 397 -6.10 -15.20 -12.15
CA VAL A 397 -6.38 -14.65 -13.48
C VAL A 397 -7.38 -13.52 -13.31
N SER A 398 -7.03 -12.34 -13.80
CA SER A 398 -7.87 -11.14 -13.70
C SER A 398 -8.16 -10.57 -15.08
N SER A 399 -9.37 -10.07 -15.28
CA SER A 399 -9.78 -9.39 -16.52
C SER A 399 -10.61 -8.16 -16.21
N ASP A 400 -10.38 -7.09 -16.98
CA ASP A 400 -11.09 -5.82 -16.88
C ASP A 400 -11.58 -5.38 -18.26
N LEU A 401 -12.73 -4.74 -18.28
CA LEU A 401 -13.25 -4.03 -19.44
C LEU A 401 -13.81 -2.68 -18.99
N ALA A 402 -13.35 -1.59 -19.59
CA ALA A 402 -13.79 -0.25 -19.25
C ALA A 402 -14.08 0.59 -20.49
N LEU A 403 -15.24 1.21 -20.50
CA LEU A 403 -15.60 2.26 -21.45
C LEU A 403 -15.26 3.60 -20.84
N ARG A 404 -14.50 4.43 -21.55
CA ARG A 404 -14.06 5.77 -21.11
C ARG A 404 -14.61 6.84 -22.04
N PHE A 405 -14.95 7.94 -21.46
CA PHE A 405 -15.44 9.14 -22.15
C PHE A 405 -14.63 10.35 -21.73
N ASP A 406 -14.21 11.19 -22.65
CA ASP A 406 -13.54 12.46 -22.38
C ASP A 406 -13.79 13.44 -23.54
N ASN A 407 -14.45 14.55 -23.25
CA ASN A 407 -14.63 15.65 -24.22
C ASN A 407 -13.93 16.95 -23.77
N GLY A 408 -13.00 16.85 -22.81
CA GLY A 408 -12.24 17.98 -22.22
C GLY A 408 -12.95 18.71 -21.09
N THR A 409 -14.27 18.78 -21.09
CA THR A 409 -15.08 19.40 -20.02
C THR A 409 -15.68 18.36 -19.06
N HIS A 410 -16.04 17.23 -19.62
CA HIS A 410 -16.65 16.10 -18.94
C HIS A 410 -15.82 14.84 -19.27
N ASN A 411 -15.39 14.14 -18.25
CA ASN A 411 -14.72 12.85 -18.41
C ASN A 411 -15.26 11.85 -17.42
N GLY A 412 -15.33 10.60 -17.85
CA GLY A 412 -15.85 9.53 -16.99
C GLY A 412 -15.45 8.16 -17.50
N SER A 413 -15.70 7.15 -16.67
CA SER A 413 -15.51 5.76 -17.03
C SER A 413 -16.47 4.85 -16.31
N VAL A 414 -16.91 3.80 -17.00
CA VAL A 414 -17.64 2.67 -16.43
C VAL A 414 -16.89 1.41 -16.79
N GLY A 415 -16.61 0.56 -15.80
CA GLY A 415 -15.86 -0.66 -15.99
C GLY A 415 -16.42 -1.81 -15.18
N VAL A 416 -16.17 -3.03 -15.67
CA VAL A 416 -16.43 -4.28 -14.98
C VAL A 416 -15.12 -5.03 -14.81
N PHE A 417 -15.01 -5.80 -13.73
CA PHE A 417 -13.84 -6.62 -13.47
C PHE A 417 -14.24 -8.00 -12.98
N TYR A 418 -13.36 -8.95 -13.25
CA TYR A 418 -13.47 -10.32 -12.80
C TYR A 418 -12.07 -10.83 -12.43
N SER A 419 -11.90 -11.41 -11.24
CA SER A 419 -10.68 -12.07 -10.80
C SER A 419 -11.02 -13.44 -10.23
N HIS A 420 -10.35 -14.47 -10.75
CA HIS A 420 -10.45 -15.83 -10.28
C HIS A 420 -9.12 -16.28 -9.71
N PHE A 421 -9.14 -16.61 -8.42
CA PHE A 421 -8.01 -17.18 -7.71
C PHE A 421 -8.15 -18.70 -7.72
N SER A 422 -7.19 -19.38 -8.33
CA SER A 422 -7.07 -20.83 -8.21
C SER A 422 -6.43 -21.23 -6.88
N ASN A 423 -5.74 -20.30 -6.24
CA ASN A 423 -5.23 -20.37 -4.88
C ASN A 423 -5.19 -18.95 -4.30
N TYR A 424 -6.11 -18.62 -3.41
CA TYR A 424 -6.19 -17.41 -2.60
C TYR A 424 -5.79 -17.77 -1.19
N ILE A 425 -4.83 -17.07 -0.61
CA ILE A 425 -4.42 -17.30 0.78
C ILE A 425 -5.32 -16.47 1.68
N GLY A 426 -6.25 -17.13 2.35
CA GLY A 426 -7.20 -16.49 3.27
C GLY A 426 -6.98 -16.91 4.71
N LEU A 427 -7.25 -16.01 5.64
CA LEU A 427 -7.31 -16.30 7.06
C LEU A 427 -8.74 -16.78 7.37
N LEU A 428 -8.89 -18.06 7.69
CA LEU A 428 -10.19 -18.73 7.80
C LEU A 428 -10.41 -19.31 9.19
N GLY A 429 -11.60 -19.09 9.75
CA GLY A 429 -12.00 -19.68 11.03
C GLY A 429 -12.07 -21.20 10.98
N THR A 430 -11.48 -21.86 11.95
CA THR A 430 -11.50 -23.33 12.08
C THR A 430 -12.70 -23.84 12.86
N GLY A 431 -13.41 -22.94 13.55
CA GLY A 431 -14.51 -23.28 14.46
C GLY A 431 -14.05 -23.73 15.85
N ARG A 432 -12.75 -23.68 16.13
CA ARG A 432 -12.16 -23.91 17.46
C ARG A 432 -11.90 -22.61 18.19
N THR A 433 -11.72 -22.69 19.50
CA THR A 433 -11.25 -21.59 20.35
C THR A 433 -10.01 -22.05 21.12
N LEU A 434 -9.05 -21.15 21.30
CA LEU A 434 -7.76 -21.41 21.95
C LEU A 434 -7.52 -20.36 23.06
N ASN A 435 -6.75 -20.76 24.09
CA ASN A 435 -6.17 -19.82 25.04
C ASN A 435 -4.89 -19.15 24.45
N ASP A 436 -4.24 -18.28 25.21
CA ASP A 436 -3.04 -17.55 24.79
C ASP A 436 -1.82 -18.45 24.57
N GLU A 437 -1.80 -19.65 25.15
CA GLU A 437 -0.77 -20.65 24.96
C GLU A 437 -1.01 -21.50 23.71
N GLY A 438 -2.18 -21.36 23.04
CA GLY A 438 -2.57 -22.11 21.86
C GLY A 438 -3.21 -23.47 22.16
N GLU A 439 -3.65 -23.69 23.39
CA GLU A 439 -4.35 -24.89 23.78
C GLU A 439 -5.89 -24.72 23.63
N PRO A 440 -6.63 -25.80 23.30
CA PRO A 440 -8.08 -25.75 23.19
C PRO A 440 -8.74 -25.27 24.50
N ASP A 441 -9.50 -24.18 24.42
CA ASP A 441 -10.24 -23.60 25.52
C ASP A 441 -11.60 -23.08 25.04
N ALA A 442 -12.69 -23.55 25.65
CA ALA A 442 -14.05 -23.15 25.28
C ALA A 442 -14.35 -21.66 25.61
N SER A 443 -13.61 -21.07 26.54
CA SER A 443 -13.66 -19.64 26.88
C SER A 443 -12.59 -18.79 26.17
N GLY A 444 -11.76 -19.42 25.35
CA GLY A 444 -10.69 -18.78 24.61
C GLY A 444 -11.16 -17.98 23.38
N ILE A 445 -10.20 -17.43 22.65
CA ILE A 445 -10.47 -16.67 21.44
C ILE A 445 -10.59 -17.58 20.19
N PRO A 446 -11.36 -17.19 19.15
CA PRO A 446 -11.53 -17.98 17.94
C PRO A 446 -10.21 -18.21 17.19
N GLU A 447 -9.97 -19.47 16.81
CA GLU A 447 -8.82 -19.86 15.99
C GLU A 447 -9.10 -19.62 14.50
N TYR A 448 -8.14 -18.98 13.86
CA TYR A 448 -8.10 -18.79 12.42
C TYR A 448 -6.77 -19.33 11.85
N THR A 449 -6.84 -19.93 10.67
CA THR A 449 -5.64 -20.44 9.98
C THR A 449 -5.52 -19.88 8.58
N TYR A 450 -4.28 -19.56 8.16
CA TYR A 450 -3.99 -19.21 6.78
C TYR A 450 -4.09 -20.45 5.89
N SER A 451 -4.97 -20.39 4.89
CA SER A 451 -5.26 -21.52 4.02
C SER A 451 -5.43 -21.08 2.57
N GLY A 452 -4.96 -21.92 1.66
CA GLY A 452 -5.17 -21.72 0.23
C GLY A 452 -6.54 -22.22 -0.19
N VAL A 453 -7.39 -21.32 -0.72
CA VAL A 453 -8.73 -21.63 -1.23
C VAL A 453 -8.93 -21.07 -2.63
N ARG A 454 -9.92 -21.59 -3.37
CA ARG A 454 -10.38 -20.97 -4.60
C ARG A 454 -11.30 -19.79 -4.25
N ALA A 455 -11.07 -18.65 -4.90
CA ALA A 455 -11.88 -17.46 -4.65
C ALA A 455 -12.22 -16.74 -5.96
N ARG A 456 -13.30 -15.96 -5.93
CA ARG A 456 -13.76 -15.16 -7.06
C ARG A 456 -14.13 -13.77 -6.57
N PHE A 457 -13.62 -12.75 -7.27
CA PHE A 457 -13.99 -11.36 -7.08
C PHE A 457 -14.61 -10.86 -8.39
N VAL A 458 -15.75 -10.22 -8.29
CA VAL A 458 -16.47 -9.64 -9.45
C VAL A 458 -17.11 -8.34 -9.03
N GLY A 459 -17.11 -7.36 -9.94
CA GLY A 459 -17.75 -6.09 -9.64
C GLY A 459 -17.73 -5.12 -10.79
N PHE A 460 -18.19 -3.91 -10.50
CA PHE A 460 -18.15 -2.79 -11.41
C PHE A 460 -17.66 -1.52 -10.70
N GLU A 461 -17.16 -0.59 -11.47
CA GLU A 461 -16.69 0.72 -11.03
C GLU A 461 -17.20 1.78 -12.01
N ALA A 462 -17.60 2.93 -11.47
CA ALA A 462 -17.99 4.08 -12.25
C ALA A 462 -17.34 5.34 -11.65
N LYS A 463 -16.81 6.20 -12.52
CA LYS A 463 -16.27 7.51 -12.15
C LYS A 463 -16.74 8.55 -13.15
N ASP A 464 -17.07 9.73 -12.68
CA ASP A 464 -17.50 10.84 -13.49
C ASP A 464 -16.97 12.15 -12.93
N HIS A 465 -16.43 12.99 -13.78
CA HIS A 465 -15.89 14.31 -13.43
C HIS A 465 -16.42 15.35 -14.41
N TRP A 466 -17.12 16.34 -13.88
CA TRP A 466 -17.74 17.41 -14.64
C TRP A 466 -17.15 18.75 -14.23
N LYS A 467 -16.50 19.44 -15.15
CA LYS A 467 -16.12 20.85 -15.00
C LYS A 467 -17.37 21.71 -15.22
N LEU A 468 -17.97 22.20 -14.13
CA LEU A 468 -19.21 22.96 -14.18
C LEU A 468 -19.02 24.40 -14.65
N GLY A 469 -17.83 24.96 -14.46
CA GLY A 469 -17.50 26.32 -14.90
C GLY A 469 -16.42 26.99 -14.05
N GLU A 470 -16.07 28.19 -14.48
CA GLU A 470 -15.11 29.06 -13.78
C GLU A 470 -15.75 30.44 -13.56
N SER A 471 -15.54 31.02 -12.38
CA SER A 471 -16.01 32.35 -12.00
C SER A 471 -14.94 33.10 -11.22
N ALA A 472 -15.22 34.35 -10.86
CA ALA A 472 -14.35 35.14 -9.97
C ALA A 472 -14.13 34.48 -8.59
N TYR A 473 -14.98 33.55 -8.20
CA TYR A 473 -14.91 32.84 -6.93
C TYR A 473 -14.16 31.49 -7.01
N GLY A 474 -13.79 31.05 -8.22
CA GLY A 474 -13.05 29.81 -8.41
C GLY A 474 -13.58 28.91 -9.53
N LYS A 475 -12.96 27.71 -9.62
CA LYS A 475 -13.35 26.63 -10.54
C LYS A 475 -14.27 25.68 -9.82
N PHE A 476 -15.37 25.33 -10.46
CA PHE A 476 -16.38 24.42 -9.92
C PHE A 476 -16.37 23.13 -10.72
N ALA A 477 -16.29 22.02 -10.01
CA ALA A 477 -16.39 20.67 -10.58
C ALA A 477 -17.31 19.81 -9.74
N LEU A 478 -17.93 18.82 -10.38
CA LEU A 478 -18.66 17.74 -9.72
C LEU A 478 -17.93 16.43 -10.01
N GLU A 479 -17.57 15.72 -8.94
CA GLU A 479 -16.98 14.39 -9.02
C GLU A 479 -17.94 13.38 -8.39
N LEU A 480 -18.23 12.31 -9.14
CA LEU A 480 -19.04 11.19 -8.69
C LEU A 480 -18.24 9.93 -8.87
N SER A 481 -18.26 9.05 -7.87
CA SER A 481 -17.67 7.72 -7.98
C SER A 481 -18.51 6.71 -7.22
N GLY A 482 -18.53 5.49 -7.73
CA GLY A 482 -19.20 4.36 -7.07
C GLY A 482 -18.62 3.05 -7.58
N ASP A 483 -18.61 2.07 -6.70
CA ASP A 483 -18.15 0.73 -7.01
C ASP A 483 -18.98 -0.31 -6.27
N TYR A 484 -18.93 -1.51 -6.78
CA TYR A 484 -19.50 -2.68 -6.14
C TYR A 484 -18.55 -3.86 -6.34
N THR A 485 -18.23 -4.55 -5.24
CA THR A 485 -17.41 -5.75 -5.27
C THR A 485 -18.12 -6.88 -4.53
N ARG A 486 -18.13 -8.06 -5.14
CA ARG A 486 -18.55 -9.31 -4.51
C ARG A 486 -17.39 -10.29 -4.52
N ALA A 487 -16.92 -10.66 -3.31
CA ALA A 487 -15.99 -11.75 -3.09
C ALA A 487 -16.75 -13.04 -2.71
N THR A 488 -16.25 -14.18 -3.17
CA THR A 488 -16.87 -15.49 -2.90
C THR A 488 -15.76 -16.51 -2.72
N ASN A 489 -15.76 -17.21 -1.57
CA ASN A 489 -15.03 -18.46 -1.41
C ASN A 489 -15.75 -19.55 -2.22
N LEU A 490 -15.01 -20.30 -3.05
CA LEU A 490 -15.57 -21.32 -3.95
C LEU A 490 -15.41 -22.74 -3.41
N ASP A 491 -14.78 -22.89 -2.25
CA ASP A 491 -14.54 -24.19 -1.60
C ASP A 491 -15.48 -24.46 -0.39
N THR A 492 -16.35 -23.51 -0.08
CA THR A 492 -17.36 -23.60 0.98
C THR A 492 -18.77 -23.49 0.45
#